data_273a05e9ba373963d3dd275a1aa3302f
#
_entry.id   273a05e9ba373963d3dd275a1aa3302f
#
_cell.length_a   1.000
_cell.length_b   1.000
_cell.length_c   1.000
_cell.angle_alpha   90.00
_cell.angle_beta   90.00
_cell.angle_gamma   90.00
#
_symmetry.space_group_name_H-M   'P 1'
#
loop_
_entity.id
_entity.type
_entity.pdbx_description
1 polymer ?
#
loop_
_entity_poly.entity_id
_entity_poly.type
_entity_poly.pdbx_seq_one_letter_code
_entity_poly.pdbx_strand_id
1 'polypeptide(L)'
;MIFNIQDRQETFDFILSIAKACEKIVALVQVGSGAVGFTDEHSDLDFVVALDSNDSMKEVMDYFHQQVSQKYEIVYFGQIEQRRLEVFVLSNLLEIDLGFGCYEQAAAMKPAFKVLYDKTGVVEQKMIDSRKWMDDAIFGDKQKKDIEFICSLVWHRLMQAAVAINRGALLRTRGIIEYVRSLYVDLLGDRYRLESKLNREMDKLPPEEIAKIKSTFITEDTPDAMWTSLLRLTDLIYKELEGQPISISKDMLLEYYEDLK
;
A
#
# COMPACT_ATOMS: atom_id res chain seq x y z
N MET A 1 2.96 10.42 -26.42
CA MET A 1 4.06 9.40 -26.38
C MET A 1 4.29 9.14 -24.90
N ILE A 2 4.45 7.89 -24.48
CA ILE A 2 4.72 7.55 -23.07
C ILE A 2 6.15 7.99 -22.74
N PHE A 3 6.38 8.47 -21.53
CA PHE A 3 7.72 8.90 -21.07
C PHE A 3 8.75 7.76 -21.16
N ASN A 4 10.00 8.14 -21.27
CA ASN A 4 11.15 7.25 -21.22
C ASN A 4 12.06 7.61 -20.04
N ILE A 5 13.15 6.84 -19.87
CA ILE A 5 14.10 7.04 -18.76
C ILE A 5 14.73 8.44 -18.79
N GLN A 6 14.98 9.03 -19.98
CA GLN A 6 15.53 10.37 -20.10
C GLN A 6 14.53 11.43 -19.65
N ASP A 7 13.28 11.33 -20.09
CA ASP A 7 12.19 12.24 -19.68
C ASP A 7 12.04 12.22 -18.15
N ARG A 8 12.08 11.02 -17.55
CA ARG A 8 12.03 10.84 -16.10
C ARG A 8 13.24 11.50 -15.40
N GLN A 9 14.44 11.31 -15.93
CA GLN A 9 15.65 11.91 -15.35
C GLN A 9 15.62 13.43 -15.46
N GLU A 10 15.22 13.98 -16.60
CA GLU A 10 15.08 15.44 -16.78
C GLU A 10 14.05 16.04 -15.84
N THR A 11 12.94 15.32 -15.60
CA THR A 11 11.91 15.75 -14.65
C THR A 11 12.40 15.64 -13.20
N PHE A 12 13.11 14.57 -12.86
CA PHE A 12 13.76 14.41 -11.56
C PHE A 12 14.74 15.58 -11.26
N ASP A 13 15.63 15.88 -12.20
CA ASP A 13 16.61 16.96 -12.04
C ASP A 13 15.93 18.32 -11.91
N PHE A 14 14.85 18.53 -12.63
CA PHE A 14 14.04 19.74 -12.51
C PHE A 14 13.39 19.85 -11.13
N ILE A 15 12.71 18.81 -10.63
CA ILE A 15 12.11 18.82 -9.29
C ILE A 15 13.16 19.10 -8.21
N LEU A 16 14.33 18.45 -8.31
CA LEU A 16 15.44 18.71 -7.40
C LEU A 16 15.94 20.16 -7.47
N SER A 17 16.00 20.73 -8.67
CA SER A 17 16.46 22.12 -8.87
C SER A 17 15.50 23.14 -8.25
N ILE A 18 14.19 22.99 -8.45
CA ILE A 18 13.19 23.91 -7.88
C ILE A 18 13.07 23.74 -6.36
N ALA A 19 13.24 22.51 -5.85
CA ALA A 19 13.30 22.27 -4.40
C ALA A 19 14.49 23.01 -3.76
N LYS A 20 15.67 22.99 -4.38
CA LYS A 20 16.86 23.71 -3.90
C LYS A 20 16.73 25.24 -3.98
N ALA A 21 15.95 25.75 -4.94
CA ALA A 21 15.75 27.18 -5.14
C ALA A 21 14.75 27.79 -4.14
N CYS A 22 13.89 26.99 -3.51
CA CYS A 22 12.91 27.47 -2.55
C CYS A 22 13.51 27.55 -1.14
N GLU A 23 13.53 28.75 -0.55
CA GLU A 23 14.12 28.96 0.79
C GLU A 23 13.38 28.21 1.90
N LYS A 24 12.08 27.98 1.75
CA LYS A 24 11.21 27.29 2.72
C LYS A 24 11.34 25.77 2.70
N ILE A 25 12.04 25.22 1.70
CA ILE A 25 12.31 23.80 1.63
C ILE A 25 13.65 23.52 2.31
N VAL A 26 13.59 22.70 3.36
CA VAL A 26 14.77 22.27 4.15
C VAL A 26 15.41 21.04 3.51
N ALA A 27 14.61 20.09 3.04
CA ALA A 27 15.13 18.88 2.41
C ALA A 27 14.17 18.33 1.35
N LEU A 28 14.74 17.54 0.42
CA LEU A 28 14.02 16.72 -0.54
C LEU A 28 14.48 15.26 -0.40
N VAL A 29 13.54 14.37 -0.20
CA VAL A 29 13.78 12.95 -0.03
C VAL A 29 13.06 12.18 -1.13
N GLN A 30 13.77 11.34 -1.85
CA GLN A 30 13.18 10.37 -2.78
C GLN A 30 12.74 9.13 -2.01
N VAL A 31 11.55 8.65 -2.29
CA VAL A 31 10.97 7.42 -1.74
C VAL A 31 10.52 6.49 -2.86
N GLY A 32 9.82 5.40 -2.54
CA GLY A 32 9.35 4.47 -3.58
C GLY A 32 10.48 3.76 -4.33
N SER A 33 10.21 3.38 -5.57
CA SER A 33 11.17 2.66 -6.43
C SER A 33 12.42 3.46 -6.73
N GLY A 34 12.30 4.78 -6.82
CA GLY A 34 13.41 5.69 -7.08
C GLY A 34 14.48 5.68 -5.99
N ALA A 35 14.11 5.43 -4.74
CA ALA A 35 15.06 5.38 -3.62
C ALA A 35 16.08 4.23 -3.74
N VAL A 36 15.75 3.18 -4.50
CA VAL A 36 16.61 2.00 -4.75
C VAL A 36 17.14 1.95 -6.18
N GLY A 37 16.98 3.03 -6.96
CA GLY A 37 17.53 3.16 -8.30
C GLY A 37 16.56 2.86 -9.43
N PHE A 38 15.25 2.91 -9.16
CA PHE A 38 14.15 2.52 -10.05
C PHE A 38 14.18 1.04 -10.46
N THR A 39 13.03 0.39 -10.39
CA THR A 39 12.90 -1.04 -10.71
C THR A 39 12.77 -1.29 -12.22
N ASP A 40 12.25 -0.30 -12.94
CA ASP A 40 11.97 -0.38 -14.39
C ASP A 40 11.88 1.01 -15.05
N GLU A 41 11.64 1.00 -16.36
CA GLU A 41 11.49 2.23 -17.16
C GLU A 41 10.16 2.95 -16.96
N HIS A 42 9.16 2.31 -16.34
CA HIS A 42 7.81 2.84 -16.13
C HIS A 42 7.58 3.36 -14.70
N SER A 43 8.62 3.33 -13.86
CA SER A 43 8.54 3.84 -12.49
C SER A 43 8.28 5.35 -12.48
N ASP A 44 7.37 5.78 -11.60
CA ASP A 44 7.02 7.15 -11.26
C ASP A 44 8.09 7.88 -10.44
N LEU A 45 7.84 9.12 -10.09
CA LEU A 45 8.69 9.96 -9.26
C LEU A 45 7.99 10.26 -7.93
N ASP A 46 8.44 9.63 -6.86
CA ASP A 46 7.94 9.82 -5.50
C ASP A 46 8.91 10.67 -4.68
N PHE A 47 8.45 11.80 -4.13
CA PHE A 47 9.25 12.66 -3.27
C PHE A 47 8.54 13.02 -1.96
N VAL A 48 9.33 13.29 -0.93
CA VAL A 48 8.89 13.94 0.29
C VAL A 48 9.64 15.27 0.42
N VAL A 49 8.88 16.36 0.47
CA VAL A 49 9.36 17.72 0.63
C VAL A 49 9.30 18.08 2.10
N ALA A 50 10.45 18.28 2.73
CA ALA A 50 10.56 18.70 4.11
C ALA A 50 10.62 20.23 4.18
N LEU A 51 9.64 20.83 4.86
CA LEU A 51 9.43 22.26 4.99
C LEU A 51 10.05 22.79 6.29
N ASP A 52 10.38 24.08 6.32
CA ASP A 52 10.82 24.81 7.53
C ASP A 52 9.72 24.85 8.61
N SER A 53 8.45 24.98 8.20
CA SER A 53 7.30 24.96 9.08
C SER A 53 6.03 24.43 8.38
N ASN A 54 5.02 24.04 9.17
CA ASN A 54 3.71 23.70 8.61
C ASN A 54 2.98 24.92 7.99
N ASP A 55 3.30 26.13 8.41
CA ASP A 55 2.68 27.36 7.90
C ASP A 55 3.12 27.66 6.46
N SER A 56 4.31 27.19 6.07
CA SER A 56 4.84 27.32 4.71
C SER A 56 4.21 26.36 3.71
N MET A 57 3.42 25.38 4.16
CA MET A 57 2.95 24.25 3.32
C MET A 57 2.20 24.74 2.09
N LYS A 58 1.17 25.57 2.27
CA LYS A 58 0.35 26.03 1.15
C LYS A 58 1.19 26.81 0.12
N GLU A 59 2.05 27.68 0.59
CA GLU A 59 2.89 28.48 -0.31
C GLU A 59 3.87 27.61 -1.10
N VAL A 60 4.46 26.59 -0.47
CA VAL A 60 5.37 25.67 -1.18
C VAL A 60 4.62 24.76 -2.14
N MET A 61 3.42 24.29 -1.81
CA MET A 61 2.57 23.55 -2.73
C MET A 61 2.20 24.40 -3.95
N ASP A 62 1.72 25.64 -3.74
CA ASP A 62 1.42 26.58 -4.82
C ASP A 62 2.67 26.86 -5.69
N TYR A 63 3.85 26.94 -5.07
CA TYR A 63 5.12 27.11 -5.77
C TYR A 63 5.44 25.91 -6.68
N PHE A 64 5.36 24.68 -6.18
CA PHE A 64 5.58 23.50 -7.01
C PHE A 64 4.58 23.42 -8.17
N HIS A 65 3.29 23.65 -7.89
CA HIS A 65 2.28 23.68 -8.95
C HIS A 65 2.62 24.71 -10.03
N GLN A 66 3.01 25.93 -9.65
CA GLN A 66 3.40 26.96 -10.61
C GLN A 66 4.62 26.56 -11.43
N GLN A 67 5.69 26.06 -10.78
CA GLN A 67 6.92 25.69 -11.47
C GLN A 67 6.73 24.52 -12.45
N VAL A 68 6.00 23.49 -12.03
CA VAL A 68 5.71 22.32 -12.87
C VAL A 68 4.83 22.74 -14.07
N SER A 69 3.77 23.54 -13.84
CA SER A 69 2.88 24.01 -14.90
C SER A 69 3.55 24.94 -15.93
N GLN A 70 4.60 25.67 -15.52
CA GLN A 70 5.36 26.50 -16.43
C GLN A 70 6.27 25.70 -17.37
N LYS A 71 6.73 24.53 -16.92
CA LYS A 71 7.69 23.71 -17.67
C LYS A 71 7.04 22.57 -18.44
N TYR A 72 5.98 21.98 -17.89
CA TYR A 72 5.33 20.79 -18.43
C TYR A 72 3.84 21.01 -18.66
N GLU A 73 3.31 20.34 -19.67
CA GLU A 73 1.87 20.19 -19.86
C GLU A 73 1.34 19.14 -18.89
N ILE A 74 0.44 19.57 -17.98
CA ILE A 74 -0.17 18.71 -16.96
C ILE A 74 -1.53 18.24 -17.47
N VAL A 75 -1.75 16.93 -17.56
CA VAL A 75 -3.05 16.34 -17.95
C VAL A 75 -3.91 15.99 -16.74
N TYR A 76 -3.31 15.82 -15.56
CA TYR A 76 -4.01 15.65 -14.31
C TYR A 76 -3.24 16.29 -13.15
N PHE A 77 -3.97 16.96 -12.29
CA PHE A 77 -3.49 17.46 -11.00
C PHE A 77 -4.48 17.09 -9.90
N GLY A 78 -4.00 16.46 -8.86
CA GLY A 78 -4.77 16.09 -7.68
C GLY A 78 -4.09 16.56 -6.41
N GLN A 79 -4.88 17.11 -5.48
CA GLN A 79 -4.42 17.48 -4.15
C GLN A 79 -5.21 16.67 -3.12
N ILE A 80 -4.51 15.92 -2.28
CA ILE A 80 -5.10 15.10 -1.21
C ILE A 80 -4.71 15.74 0.13
N GLU A 81 -5.49 16.72 0.57
CA GLU A 81 -5.19 17.54 1.75
C GLU A 81 -4.92 16.71 3.02
N GLN A 82 -5.75 15.67 3.30
CA GLN A 82 -5.58 14.82 4.48
C GLN A 82 -4.25 14.07 4.49
N ARG A 83 -3.63 13.87 3.32
CA ARG A 83 -2.34 13.20 3.15
C ARG A 83 -1.21 14.17 2.91
N ARG A 84 -1.49 15.47 2.77
CA ARG A 84 -0.50 16.48 2.38
C ARG A 84 0.27 16.05 1.13
N LEU A 85 -0.46 15.59 0.12
CA LEU A 85 0.06 14.99 -1.10
C LEU A 85 -0.46 15.75 -2.31
N GLU A 86 0.43 16.07 -3.24
CA GLU A 86 0.10 16.50 -4.61
C GLU A 86 0.53 15.43 -5.60
N VAL A 87 -0.31 15.18 -6.59
CA VAL A 87 -0.08 14.25 -7.68
C VAL A 87 -0.19 15.00 -8.98
N PHE A 88 0.86 14.96 -9.80
CA PHE A 88 0.87 15.48 -11.16
C PHE A 88 1.00 14.33 -12.13
N VAL A 89 0.20 14.34 -13.19
CA VAL A 89 0.45 13.48 -14.36
C VAL A 89 0.72 14.39 -15.55
N LEU A 90 1.89 14.24 -16.14
CA LEU A 90 2.34 15.02 -17.28
C LEU A 90 1.73 14.47 -18.58
N SER A 91 1.77 15.24 -19.68
CA SER A 91 1.20 14.83 -20.98
C SER A 91 1.86 13.58 -21.59
N ASN A 92 3.06 13.24 -21.15
CA ASN A 92 3.73 11.96 -21.48
C ASN A 92 3.43 10.82 -20.49
N LEU A 93 2.43 11.01 -19.60
CA LEU A 93 1.99 10.07 -18.56
C LEU A 93 3.00 9.78 -17.45
N LEU A 94 4.05 10.58 -17.29
CA LEU A 94 4.90 10.53 -16.10
C LEU A 94 4.13 11.07 -14.89
N GLU A 95 4.03 10.27 -13.84
CA GLU A 95 3.44 10.66 -12.56
C GLU A 95 4.51 11.21 -11.61
N ILE A 96 4.16 12.26 -10.88
CA ILE A 96 5.01 12.89 -9.85
C ILE A 96 4.18 13.01 -8.59
N ASP A 97 4.60 12.32 -7.54
CA ASP A 97 3.99 12.36 -6.22
C ASP A 97 4.86 13.22 -5.28
N LEU A 98 4.28 14.28 -4.73
CA LEU A 98 4.93 15.17 -3.77
C LEU A 98 4.20 15.12 -2.44
N GLY A 99 4.78 14.43 -1.46
CA GLY A 99 4.34 14.48 -0.06
C GLY A 99 5.00 15.65 0.68
N PHE A 100 4.24 16.36 1.52
CA PHE A 100 4.75 17.53 2.25
C PHE A 100 4.69 17.33 3.76
N GLY A 101 5.72 17.79 4.48
CA GLY A 101 5.75 17.73 5.93
C GLY A 101 6.80 18.66 6.53
N CYS A 102 6.62 19.07 7.80
CA CYS A 102 7.63 19.83 8.51
C CYS A 102 8.87 18.95 8.77
N TYR A 103 10.07 19.50 8.55
CA TYR A 103 11.35 18.79 8.74
C TYR A 103 11.53 18.27 10.17
N GLU A 104 10.93 18.92 11.16
CA GLU A 104 10.96 18.47 12.55
C GLU A 104 10.26 17.14 12.77
N GLN A 105 9.29 16.82 11.90
CA GLN A 105 8.49 15.59 11.94
C GLN A 105 8.98 14.52 10.95
N ALA A 106 10.14 14.72 10.32
CA ALA A 106 10.69 13.79 9.35
C ALA A 106 10.90 12.40 9.97
N ALA A 107 10.39 11.38 9.28
CA ALA A 107 10.52 9.98 9.67
C ALA A 107 10.45 9.06 8.45
N ALA A 108 11.17 7.95 8.49
CA ALA A 108 11.24 6.96 7.42
C ALA A 108 10.00 6.06 7.42
N MET A 109 8.88 6.55 6.89
CA MET A 109 7.61 5.81 6.79
C MET A 109 7.66 4.63 5.83
N LYS A 110 8.67 4.55 4.96
CA LYS A 110 8.92 3.43 4.05
C LYS A 110 10.33 2.87 4.24
N PRO A 111 10.55 1.58 3.91
CA PRO A 111 11.85 0.93 4.11
C PRO A 111 13.01 1.59 3.38
N ALA A 112 12.77 2.03 2.15
CA ALA A 112 13.76 2.67 1.31
C ALA A 112 13.48 4.17 1.17
N PHE A 113 14.53 4.97 1.38
CA PHE A 113 14.55 6.39 1.11
C PHE A 113 15.96 6.83 0.69
N LYS A 114 16.04 7.93 -0.04
CA LYS A 114 17.29 8.57 -0.43
C LYS A 114 17.17 10.08 -0.25
N VAL A 115 17.94 10.64 0.65
CA VAL A 115 18.00 12.10 0.84
C VAL A 115 18.80 12.68 -0.31
N LEU A 116 18.14 13.54 -1.12
CA LEU A 116 18.72 14.16 -2.30
C LEU A 116 19.32 15.54 -1.96
N TYR A 117 18.77 16.18 -0.95
CA TYR A 117 19.12 17.51 -0.51
C TYR A 117 18.68 17.66 0.94
N ASP A 118 19.53 18.22 1.79
CA ASP A 118 19.23 18.55 3.18
C ASP A 118 20.12 19.74 3.61
N LYS A 119 19.53 20.90 3.84
CA LYS A 119 20.25 22.12 4.27
C LYS A 119 20.89 21.98 5.63
N THR A 120 20.31 21.16 6.48
CA THR A 120 20.64 21.10 7.91
C THR A 120 21.31 19.80 8.34
N GLY A 121 21.22 18.76 7.54
CA GLY A 121 21.58 17.39 7.91
C GLY A 121 20.64 16.73 8.93
N VAL A 122 19.62 17.47 9.40
CA VAL A 122 18.69 17.00 10.44
C VAL A 122 17.71 15.98 9.89
N VAL A 123 17.24 16.18 8.65
CA VAL A 123 16.25 15.30 8.03
C VAL A 123 16.85 13.90 7.78
N GLU A 124 18.06 13.85 7.22
CA GLU A 124 18.75 12.57 6.99
C GLU A 124 18.95 11.80 8.29
N GLN A 125 19.42 12.46 9.35
CA GLN A 125 19.62 11.83 10.65
C GLN A 125 18.31 11.31 11.24
N LYS A 126 17.24 12.10 11.19
CA LYS A 126 15.90 11.67 11.66
C LYS A 126 15.35 10.49 10.87
N MET A 127 15.53 10.46 9.56
CA MET A 127 15.13 9.33 8.72
C MET A 127 15.88 8.05 9.10
N ILE A 128 17.20 8.14 9.30
CA ILE A 128 18.05 7.01 9.73
C ILE A 128 17.62 6.52 11.12
N ASP A 129 17.43 7.41 12.07
CA ASP A 129 17.08 7.05 13.44
C ASP A 129 15.68 6.49 13.56
N SER A 130 14.71 7.08 12.87
CA SER A 130 13.34 6.60 12.87
C SER A 130 13.20 5.23 12.20
N ARG A 131 14.04 4.92 11.23
CA ARG A 131 14.02 3.62 10.54
C ARG A 131 14.13 2.44 11.49
N LYS A 132 14.88 2.60 12.60
CA LYS A 132 15.14 1.53 13.57
C LYS A 132 13.88 1.02 14.29
N TRP A 133 12.90 1.90 14.49
CA TRP A 133 11.69 1.60 15.25
C TRP A 133 10.40 1.67 14.39
N MET A 134 10.45 2.31 13.22
CA MET A 134 9.26 2.48 12.37
C MET A 134 8.73 1.16 11.84
N ASP A 135 9.58 0.19 11.55
CA ASP A 135 9.12 -1.14 11.13
C ASP A 135 8.26 -1.80 12.21
N ASP A 136 8.68 -1.73 13.47
CA ASP A 136 7.91 -2.29 14.56
C ASP A 136 6.63 -1.48 14.84
N ALA A 137 6.67 -0.16 14.70
CA ALA A 137 5.48 0.69 14.84
C ALA A 137 4.48 0.46 13.71
N ILE A 138 4.95 0.36 12.46
CA ILE A 138 4.08 0.16 11.29
C ILE A 138 3.49 -1.26 11.27
N PHE A 139 4.33 -2.29 11.44
CA PHE A 139 3.89 -3.67 11.30
C PHE A 139 3.43 -4.31 12.61
N GLY A 140 4.03 -3.98 13.75
CA GLY A 140 3.66 -4.57 15.03
C GLY A 140 2.27 -4.13 15.52
N ASP A 141 2.02 -2.83 15.57
CA ASP A 141 0.72 -2.29 15.95
C ASP A 141 -0.37 -2.60 14.92
N LYS A 142 -0.01 -2.56 13.63
CA LYS A 142 -0.91 -2.93 12.54
C LYS A 142 -1.32 -4.39 12.66
N GLN A 143 -0.38 -5.31 12.80
CA GLN A 143 -0.64 -6.75 12.93
C GLN A 143 -1.63 -7.05 14.05
N LYS A 144 -1.46 -6.43 15.22
CA LYS A 144 -2.38 -6.62 16.34
C LYS A 144 -3.80 -6.16 16.01
N LYS A 145 -3.93 -4.98 15.42
CA LYS A 145 -5.23 -4.40 15.03
C LYS A 145 -5.90 -5.22 13.92
N ASP A 146 -5.14 -5.69 12.95
CA ASP A 146 -5.66 -6.49 11.85
C ASP A 146 -6.12 -7.86 12.35
N ILE A 147 -5.37 -8.52 13.23
CA ILE A 147 -5.80 -9.77 13.87
C ILE A 147 -7.11 -9.56 14.65
N GLU A 148 -7.19 -8.56 15.52
CA GLU A 148 -8.42 -8.25 16.29
C GLU A 148 -9.61 -7.99 15.37
N PHE A 149 -9.43 -7.20 14.32
CA PHE A 149 -10.45 -6.90 13.34
C PHE A 149 -10.88 -8.15 12.57
N ILE A 150 -9.95 -8.93 12.05
CA ILE A 150 -10.25 -10.15 11.28
C ILE A 150 -10.96 -11.19 12.14
N CYS A 151 -10.50 -11.43 13.36
CA CYS A 151 -11.16 -12.35 14.30
C CYS A 151 -12.60 -11.95 14.59
N SER A 152 -12.89 -10.65 14.61
CA SER A 152 -14.24 -10.15 14.90
C SER A 152 -15.27 -10.43 13.80
N LEU A 153 -14.84 -10.62 12.54
CA LEU A 153 -15.76 -10.63 11.39
C LEU A 153 -15.57 -11.78 10.40
N VAL A 154 -14.41 -12.44 10.36
CA VAL A 154 -14.09 -13.42 9.30
C VAL A 154 -15.07 -14.59 9.26
N TRP A 155 -15.41 -15.15 10.42
CA TRP A 155 -16.39 -16.23 10.54
C TRP A 155 -17.75 -15.86 9.91
N HIS A 156 -18.19 -14.62 10.14
CA HIS A 156 -19.46 -14.13 9.57
C HIS A 156 -19.38 -14.00 8.03
N ARG A 157 -18.27 -13.54 7.49
CA ARG A 157 -18.08 -13.47 6.03
C ARG A 157 -18.03 -14.85 5.40
N LEU A 158 -17.39 -15.81 6.05
CA LEU A 158 -17.35 -17.19 5.61
C LEU A 158 -18.77 -17.83 5.59
N MET A 159 -19.57 -17.60 6.63
CA MET A 159 -20.99 -18.03 6.64
C MET A 159 -21.81 -17.36 5.52
N GLN A 160 -21.63 -16.05 5.30
CA GLN A 160 -22.29 -15.35 4.20
C GLN A 160 -21.93 -15.90 2.83
N ALA A 161 -20.67 -16.30 2.60
CA ALA A 161 -20.24 -16.92 1.37
C ALA A 161 -20.96 -18.26 1.15
N ALA A 162 -21.01 -19.13 2.17
CA ALA A 162 -21.71 -20.40 2.12
C ALA A 162 -23.20 -20.25 1.76
N VAL A 163 -23.91 -19.34 2.43
CA VAL A 163 -25.32 -19.02 2.11
C VAL A 163 -25.48 -18.49 0.69
N ALA A 164 -24.53 -17.68 0.21
CA ALA A 164 -24.59 -17.13 -1.14
C ALA A 164 -24.38 -18.23 -2.21
N ILE A 165 -23.51 -19.22 -1.96
CA ILE A 165 -23.33 -20.38 -2.83
C ILE A 165 -24.63 -21.20 -2.89
N ASN A 166 -25.19 -21.55 -1.74
CA ASN A 166 -26.44 -22.34 -1.66
C ASN A 166 -27.61 -21.66 -2.41
N ARG A 167 -27.66 -20.31 -2.41
CA ARG A 167 -28.65 -19.52 -3.13
C ARG A 167 -28.37 -19.35 -4.63
N GLY A 168 -27.26 -19.86 -5.14
CA GLY A 168 -26.82 -19.63 -6.52
C GLY A 168 -26.41 -18.17 -6.82
N ALA A 169 -26.14 -17.37 -5.80
CA ALA A 169 -25.75 -15.95 -5.95
C ALA A 169 -24.24 -15.82 -6.26
N LEU A 170 -23.80 -16.36 -7.40
CA LEU A 170 -22.39 -16.59 -7.72
C LEU A 170 -21.54 -15.32 -7.72
N LEU A 171 -22.03 -14.20 -8.28
CA LEU A 171 -21.30 -12.91 -8.25
C LEU A 171 -21.08 -12.39 -6.84
N ARG A 172 -22.12 -12.51 -5.98
CA ARG A 172 -22.01 -12.13 -4.57
C ARG A 172 -21.01 -13.01 -3.83
N THR A 173 -21.06 -14.33 -4.10
CA THR A 173 -20.14 -15.30 -3.52
C THR A 173 -18.69 -14.94 -3.86
N ARG A 174 -18.40 -14.71 -5.14
CA ARG A 174 -17.08 -14.28 -5.60
C ARG A 174 -16.59 -13.05 -4.84
N GLY A 175 -17.41 -12.01 -4.75
CA GLY A 175 -17.06 -10.80 -4.03
C GLY A 175 -16.74 -11.03 -2.53
N ILE A 176 -17.48 -11.92 -1.86
CA ILE A 176 -17.22 -12.25 -0.44
C ILE A 176 -15.93 -13.07 -0.31
N ILE A 177 -15.71 -14.07 -1.16
CA ILE A 177 -14.50 -14.91 -1.14
C ILE A 177 -13.26 -14.06 -1.41
N GLU A 178 -13.30 -13.14 -2.40
CA GLU A 178 -12.20 -12.21 -2.67
C GLU A 178 -11.90 -11.32 -1.46
N TYR A 179 -12.94 -10.79 -0.81
CA TYR A 179 -12.77 -9.99 0.40
C TYR A 179 -12.11 -10.81 1.53
N VAL A 180 -12.56 -12.05 1.79
CA VAL A 180 -11.95 -12.91 2.81
C VAL A 180 -10.51 -13.28 2.43
N ARG A 181 -10.22 -13.47 1.14
CA ARG A 181 -8.85 -13.68 0.66
C ARG A 181 -7.97 -12.46 0.92
N SER A 182 -8.48 -11.24 0.73
CA SER A 182 -7.71 -10.05 1.07
C SER A 182 -7.34 -9.99 2.55
N LEU A 183 -8.24 -10.41 3.45
CA LEU A 183 -7.93 -10.51 4.88
C LEU A 183 -6.83 -11.55 5.18
N TYR A 184 -6.84 -12.68 4.49
CA TYR A 184 -5.76 -13.68 4.60
C TYR A 184 -4.43 -13.13 4.09
N VAL A 185 -4.45 -12.40 2.98
CA VAL A 185 -3.26 -11.73 2.42
C VAL A 185 -2.74 -10.67 3.37
N ASP A 186 -3.61 -9.92 4.06
CA ASP A 186 -3.20 -8.93 5.06
C ASP A 186 -2.47 -9.60 6.24
N LEU A 187 -2.97 -10.75 6.74
CA LEU A 187 -2.28 -11.53 7.79
C LEU A 187 -0.88 -11.99 7.34
N LEU A 188 -0.75 -12.43 6.09
CA LEU A 188 0.56 -12.81 5.53
C LEU A 188 1.47 -11.59 5.38
N GLY A 189 0.94 -10.46 4.89
CA GLY A 189 1.66 -9.19 4.79
C GLY A 189 2.24 -8.76 6.12
N ASP A 190 1.44 -8.82 7.18
CA ASP A 190 1.89 -8.49 8.54
C ASP A 190 2.96 -9.46 9.05
N ARG A 191 2.77 -10.77 8.84
CA ARG A 191 3.72 -11.81 9.27
C ARG A 191 5.08 -11.67 8.58
N TYR A 192 5.08 -11.35 7.28
CA TYR A 192 6.29 -11.22 6.48
C TYR A 192 6.81 -9.78 6.37
N ARG A 193 6.13 -8.81 7.03
CA ARG A 193 6.45 -7.37 6.96
C ARG A 193 6.48 -6.83 5.52
N LEU A 194 5.45 -7.20 4.75
CA LEU A 194 5.26 -6.80 3.36
C LEU A 194 3.99 -5.96 3.21
N GLU A 195 3.99 -5.02 2.27
CA GLU A 195 2.81 -4.22 1.96
C GLU A 195 1.78 -5.07 1.19
N SER A 196 0.69 -5.45 1.89
CA SER A 196 -0.38 -6.29 1.35
C SER A 196 -1.40 -5.53 0.49
N LYS A 197 -1.47 -4.21 0.64
CA LYS A 197 -2.46 -3.38 -0.05
C LYS A 197 -2.39 -3.55 -1.56
N LEU A 198 -3.50 -3.96 -2.17
CA LEU A 198 -3.58 -4.31 -3.59
C LEU A 198 -2.53 -5.36 -4.02
N ASN A 199 -2.11 -6.21 -3.09
CA ASN A 199 -1.07 -7.23 -3.27
C ASN A 199 0.31 -6.67 -3.67
N ARG A 200 0.64 -5.42 -3.34
CA ARG A 200 1.80 -4.68 -3.86
C ARG A 200 3.14 -5.43 -3.71
N GLU A 201 3.36 -6.09 -2.56
CA GLU A 201 4.61 -6.83 -2.31
C GLU A 201 4.41 -8.34 -2.16
N MET A 202 3.21 -8.84 -2.47
CA MET A 202 2.89 -10.26 -2.23
C MET A 202 3.68 -11.23 -3.11
N ASP A 203 4.23 -10.77 -4.23
CA ASP A 203 5.15 -11.58 -5.05
C ASP A 203 6.53 -11.82 -4.38
N LYS A 204 6.81 -11.12 -3.26
CA LYS A 204 8.01 -11.34 -2.43
C LYS A 204 7.80 -12.42 -1.35
N LEU A 205 6.60 -12.93 -1.20
CA LEU A 205 6.31 -14.04 -0.28
C LEU A 205 7.07 -15.31 -0.69
N PRO A 206 7.35 -16.23 0.25
CA PRO A 206 7.84 -17.55 -0.08
C PRO A 206 6.94 -18.26 -1.10
N PRO A 207 7.51 -19.02 -2.06
CA PRO A 207 6.73 -19.67 -3.11
C PRO A 207 5.57 -20.56 -2.60
N GLU A 208 5.74 -21.18 -1.44
CA GLU A 208 4.71 -21.99 -0.79
C GLU A 208 3.53 -21.15 -0.31
N GLU A 209 3.74 -19.93 0.17
CA GLU A 209 2.65 -19.03 0.58
C GLU A 209 1.90 -18.48 -0.66
N ILE A 210 2.63 -18.14 -1.72
CA ILE A 210 2.03 -17.75 -3.00
C ILE A 210 1.16 -18.91 -3.55
N ALA A 211 1.65 -20.14 -3.46
CA ALA A 211 0.89 -21.32 -3.89
C ALA A 211 -0.40 -21.51 -3.06
N LYS A 212 -0.35 -21.28 -1.74
CA LYS A 212 -1.54 -21.30 -0.87
C LYS A 212 -2.56 -20.25 -1.30
N ILE A 213 -2.16 -19.00 -1.51
CA ILE A 213 -3.04 -17.93 -2.00
C ILE A 213 -3.68 -18.35 -3.32
N LYS A 214 -2.88 -18.78 -4.29
CA LYS A 214 -3.37 -19.20 -5.61
C LYS A 214 -4.34 -20.39 -5.53
N SER A 215 -4.15 -21.30 -4.56
CA SER A 215 -5.04 -22.45 -4.37
C SER A 215 -6.47 -22.06 -3.95
N THR A 216 -6.66 -20.84 -3.46
CA THR A 216 -7.97 -20.29 -3.07
C THR A 216 -8.69 -19.57 -4.21
N PHE A 217 -8.07 -19.44 -5.39
CA PHE A 217 -8.72 -18.75 -6.51
C PHE A 217 -9.91 -19.56 -7.03
N ILE A 218 -10.99 -18.85 -7.36
CA ILE A 218 -12.15 -19.44 -8.02
C ILE A 218 -11.80 -19.64 -9.48
N THR A 219 -11.68 -20.87 -9.90
CA THR A 219 -11.26 -21.26 -11.27
C THR A 219 -12.40 -21.20 -12.29
N GLU A 220 -13.64 -21.42 -11.82
CA GLU A 220 -14.85 -21.43 -12.66
C GLU A 220 -16.02 -20.82 -11.91
N ASP A 221 -16.99 -20.23 -12.64
CA ASP A 221 -18.21 -19.67 -12.05
C ASP A 221 -19.25 -20.78 -11.80
N THR A 222 -18.87 -21.78 -10.99
CA THR A 222 -19.73 -22.88 -10.57
C THR A 222 -19.80 -22.96 -9.05
N PRO A 223 -20.92 -23.46 -8.47
CA PRO A 223 -21.01 -23.69 -7.03
C PRO A 223 -19.88 -24.56 -6.49
N ASP A 224 -19.50 -25.62 -7.19
CA ASP A 224 -18.46 -26.56 -6.75
C ASP A 224 -17.08 -25.89 -6.65
N ALA A 225 -16.71 -25.06 -7.65
CA ALA A 225 -15.46 -24.30 -7.61
C ALA A 225 -15.46 -23.30 -6.47
N MET A 226 -16.59 -22.66 -6.19
CA MET A 226 -16.74 -21.71 -5.07
C MET A 226 -16.68 -22.42 -3.72
N TRP A 227 -17.31 -23.57 -3.55
CA TRP A 227 -17.18 -24.40 -2.34
C TRP A 227 -15.72 -24.81 -2.11
N THR A 228 -15.03 -25.24 -3.18
CA THR A 228 -13.62 -25.61 -3.10
C THR A 228 -12.76 -24.44 -2.62
N SER A 229 -12.96 -23.26 -3.18
CA SER A 229 -12.26 -22.03 -2.78
C SER A 229 -12.57 -21.67 -1.33
N LEU A 230 -13.86 -21.67 -0.93
CA LEU A 230 -14.31 -21.34 0.42
C LEU A 230 -13.70 -22.28 1.48
N LEU A 231 -13.73 -23.59 1.25
CA LEU A 231 -13.18 -24.58 2.18
C LEU A 231 -11.67 -24.38 2.38
N ARG A 232 -10.92 -24.20 1.28
CA ARG A 232 -9.48 -23.95 1.33
C ARG A 232 -9.16 -22.66 2.09
N LEU A 233 -9.92 -21.61 1.80
CA LEU A 233 -9.70 -20.31 2.45
C LEU A 233 -10.04 -20.37 3.95
N THR A 234 -11.12 -21.07 4.32
CA THR A 234 -11.46 -21.33 5.73
C THR A 234 -10.31 -22.04 6.44
N ASP A 235 -9.75 -23.08 5.85
CA ASP A 235 -8.64 -23.84 6.42
C ASP A 235 -7.40 -22.95 6.65
N LEU A 236 -7.01 -22.21 5.64
CA LEU A 236 -5.81 -21.35 5.69
C LEU A 236 -5.94 -20.23 6.72
N ILE A 237 -7.08 -19.54 6.74
CA ILE A 237 -7.26 -18.38 7.63
C ILE A 237 -7.38 -18.79 9.10
N TYR A 238 -8.05 -19.92 9.39
CA TYR A 238 -8.12 -20.44 10.76
C TYR A 238 -6.78 -20.99 11.25
N LYS A 239 -5.97 -21.51 10.35
CA LYS A 239 -4.59 -21.91 10.67
C LYS A 239 -3.72 -20.71 10.98
N GLU A 240 -3.86 -19.62 10.23
CA GLU A 240 -3.10 -18.38 10.47
C GLU A 240 -3.52 -17.70 11.78
N LEU A 241 -4.79 -17.83 12.16
CA LEU A 241 -5.37 -17.28 13.39
C LEU A 241 -5.39 -18.27 14.56
N GLU A 242 -4.58 -19.34 14.51
CA GLU A 242 -4.52 -20.34 15.58
C GLU A 242 -4.18 -19.67 16.93
N GLY A 243 -4.96 -20.00 17.97
CA GLY A 243 -4.79 -19.42 19.30
C GLY A 243 -5.42 -18.04 19.49
N GLN A 244 -6.00 -17.44 18.47
CA GLN A 244 -6.71 -16.17 18.58
C GLN A 244 -8.18 -16.37 18.98
N PRO A 245 -8.79 -15.38 19.68
CA PRO A 245 -10.18 -15.47 20.13
C PRO A 245 -11.18 -15.25 18.98
N ILE A 246 -11.59 -16.30 18.31
CA ILE A 246 -12.61 -16.29 17.27
C ILE A 246 -13.92 -16.82 17.85
N SER A 247 -15.05 -16.10 17.64
CA SER A 247 -16.35 -16.45 18.23
C SER A 247 -16.92 -17.76 17.73
N ILE A 248 -16.71 -18.10 16.45
CA ILE A 248 -17.17 -19.33 15.82
C ILE A 248 -15.95 -20.18 15.44
N SER A 249 -15.90 -21.41 15.94
CA SER A 249 -14.79 -22.32 15.62
C SER A 249 -14.83 -22.78 14.17
N LYS A 250 -13.69 -23.28 13.66
CA LYS A 250 -13.61 -23.89 12.35
C LYS A 250 -14.58 -25.07 12.21
N ASP A 251 -14.65 -25.94 13.22
CA ASP A 251 -15.51 -27.10 13.19
C ASP A 251 -16.99 -26.73 13.08
N MET A 252 -17.45 -25.74 13.86
CA MET A 252 -18.81 -25.19 13.72
C MET A 252 -19.11 -24.67 12.31
N LEU A 253 -18.14 -24.02 11.66
CA LEU A 253 -18.31 -23.56 10.29
C LEU A 253 -18.39 -24.72 9.30
N LEU A 254 -17.58 -25.75 9.48
CA LEU A 254 -17.61 -26.93 8.60
C LEU A 254 -18.92 -27.70 8.75
N GLU A 255 -19.43 -27.88 9.97
CA GLU A 255 -20.78 -28.44 10.20
C GLU A 255 -21.85 -27.61 9.49
N TYR A 256 -21.80 -26.29 9.65
CA TYR A 256 -22.74 -25.39 8.98
C TYR A 256 -22.66 -25.47 7.44
N TYR A 257 -21.48 -25.71 6.88
CA TYR A 257 -21.33 -25.88 5.42
C TYR A 257 -21.93 -27.19 4.92
N GLU A 258 -21.82 -28.27 5.70
CA GLU A 258 -22.43 -29.58 5.33
C GLU A 258 -23.96 -29.49 5.32
N ASP A 259 -24.57 -28.71 6.23
CA ASP A 259 -26.02 -28.49 6.25
C ASP A 259 -26.52 -27.66 5.04
N LEU A 260 -25.63 -26.92 4.35
CA LEU A 260 -25.97 -26.08 3.21
C LEU A 260 -25.67 -26.69 1.85
N LYS A 261 -24.84 -27.72 1.77
CA LYS A 261 -24.49 -28.42 0.52
C LYS A 261 -25.61 -29.37 0.07
#